data_adf11ba0a373c60c4f2b137020142d86
#
_entry.id   adf11ba0a373c60c4f2b137020142d86
#
_cell.length_a   1.000
_cell.length_b   1.000
_cell.length_c   1.000
_cell.angle_alpha   90.00
_cell.angle_beta   90.00
_cell.angle_gamma   90.00
#
_symmetry.space_group_name_H-M   'P 1'
#
loop_
_entity.id
_entity.type
_entity.pdbx_description
1 polymer ?
#
loop_
_entity_poly.entity_id
_entity_poly.type
_entity_poly.pdbx_seq_one_letter_code
_entity_poly.pdbx_strand_id
1 'polypeptide(L)'
;VTDLSVRAVVENRGVDIEFAVAAGEVLAVLGPNGAGKSTAVHVVAGLVRPDDGVVRVGDRVLTDTAADTHVATHDRQVGLLLQDPLLFPHLSVAANVAFSPRSSRAAAARWLDEVDAADLADRTPRQLSGGQAQRIALARALAAEPDVLLLDEPLAGLDVGAAASMRKLLSRVLVRDNRSAVLITHDLIDVLTLADRVLVMEAGKIAEIGSTAAILATPRSKFGARFAGVNLVAGTAGPDGVLTTQSGAAWHGVAGPDTVSGGSTVALFSPAAVAVYRDKPHGSPRNTVEVTIAELDSHGPAIRIRAEEQPGGAPGLAADITADSAAELRLTAGERVYFSVKAQEVTLFPSQ
;
A
#
# COMPACT_ATOMS: atom_id res chain seq x y z
N VAL A 1 22.57 -10.32 -5.41
CA VAL A 1 21.30 -10.06 -4.76
C VAL A 1 21.58 -9.39 -3.44
N THR A 2 20.97 -8.24 -3.20
CA THR A 2 21.39 -7.33 -2.13
C THR A 2 20.17 -6.97 -1.27
N ASP A 3 20.30 -7.06 0.04
CA ASP A 3 19.30 -6.62 1.00
C ASP A 3 19.34 -5.11 1.21
N LEU A 4 18.24 -4.54 1.68
CA LEU A 4 18.12 -3.14 2.06
C LEU A 4 17.74 -3.07 3.54
N SER A 5 18.44 -2.24 4.31
CA SER A 5 18.11 -1.92 5.69
C SER A 5 17.99 -0.40 5.86
N VAL A 6 16.92 0.03 6.47
CA VAL A 6 16.56 1.45 6.64
C VAL A 6 16.15 1.70 8.08
N ARG A 7 16.82 2.62 8.75
CA ARG A 7 16.35 3.31 9.93
C ARG A 7 16.45 4.80 9.66
N ALA A 8 15.37 5.55 9.82
CA ALA A 8 15.38 6.98 9.51
C ALA A 8 14.34 7.75 10.33
N VAL A 9 14.79 8.86 10.89
CA VAL A 9 13.95 9.88 11.50
C VAL A 9 14.06 11.14 10.63
N VAL A 10 12.92 11.69 10.20
CA VAL A 10 12.83 12.94 9.44
C VAL A 10 11.84 13.84 10.17
N GLU A 11 12.37 14.65 11.10
CA GLU A 11 11.58 15.43 12.06
C GLU A 11 10.60 16.40 11.41
N ASN A 12 11.07 17.16 10.42
CA ASN A 12 10.24 18.14 9.70
C ASN A 12 9.12 17.53 8.86
N ARG A 13 9.13 16.20 8.69
CA ARG A 13 8.08 15.41 8.00
C ARG A 13 7.33 14.48 8.93
N GLY A 14 7.69 14.44 10.21
CA GLY A 14 7.10 13.57 11.23
C GLY A 14 7.28 12.09 10.92
N VAL A 15 8.37 11.69 10.24
CA VAL A 15 8.62 10.30 9.84
C VAL A 15 9.65 9.67 10.77
N ASP A 16 9.30 8.48 11.32
CA ASP A 16 10.16 7.65 12.16
C ASP A 16 9.92 6.18 11.78
N ILE A 17 10.86 5.60 11.05
CA ILE A 17 10.70 4.27 10.42
C ILE A 17 11.94 3.41 10.59
N GLU A 18 11.70 2.10 10.75
CA GLU A 18 12.73 1.07 10.70
C GLU A 18 12.20 -0.17 9.99
N PHE A 19 12.81 -0.56 8.87
CA PHE A 19 12.43 -1.75 8.12
C PHE A 19 13.61 -2.32 7.33
N ALA A 20 13.44 -3.57 6.90
CA ALA A 20 14.39 -4.24 6.02
C ALA A 20 13.64 -4.94 4.88
N VAL A 21 14.32 -5.04 3.72
CA VAL A 21 13.90 -5.79 2.55
C VAL A 21 14.97 -6.84 2.29
N ALA A 22 14.57 -8.09 2.29
CA ALA A 22 15.52 -9.17 2.02
C ALA A 22 15.97 -9.17 0.55
N ALA A 23 17.07 -9.85 0.30
CA ALA A 23 17.58 -10.01 -1.05
C ALA A 23 16.56 -10.70 -1.98
N GLY A 24 16.19 -10.05 -3.07
CA GLY A 24 15.17 -10.54 -4.03
C GLY A 24 13.73 -10.35 -3.57
N GLU A 25 13.49 -9.73 -2.43
CA GLU A 25 12.16 -9.45 -1.90
C GLU A 25 11.57 -8.17 -2.47
N VAL A 26 10.26 -8.16 -2.68
CA VAL A 26 9.48 -6.97 -3.01
C VAL A 26 8.63 -6.56 -1.80
N LEU A 27 8.96 -5.40 -1.22
CA LEU A 27 8.19 -4.81 -0.12
C LEU A 27 7.23 -3.74 -0.64
N ALA A 28 5.93 -3.97 -0.54
CA ALA A 28 4.94 -2.92 -0.80
C ALA A 28 4.80 -1.99 0.41
N VAL A 29 4.83 -0.68 0.17
CA VAL A 29 4.60 0.36 1.18
C VAL A 29 3.25 1.00 0.94
N LEU A 30 2.33 0.78 1.86
CA LEU A 30 0.95 1.26 1.83
C LEU A 30 0.73 2.33 2.91
N GLY A 31 -0.37 3.06 2.79
CA GLY A 31 -0.78 4.04 3.79
C GLY A 31 -1.52 5.21 3.16
N PRO A 32 -2.21 6.04 3.96
CA PRO A 32 -2.93 7.21 3.48
C PRO A 32 -1.98 8.26 2.86
N ASN A 33 -2.56 9.23 2.16
CA ASN A 33 -1.79 10.37 1.68
C ASN A 33 -1.20 11.14 2.87
N GLY A 34 0.06 11.57 2.74
CA GLY A 34 0.78 12.24 3.83
C GLY A 34 1.36 11.30 4.92
N ALA A 35 1.19 9.98 4.82
CA ALA A 35 1.74 9.02 5.79
C ALA A 35 3.28 8.91 5.79
N GLY A 36 3.98 9.55 4.86
CA GLY A 36 5.44 9.51 4.78
C GLY A 36 6.03 8.50 3.79
N LYS A 37 5.21 7.79 3.01
CA LYS A 37 5.65 6.76 2.05
C LYS A 37 6.75 7.23 1.09
N SER A 38 6.50 8.33 0.35
CA SER A 38 7.48 8.90 -0.57
C SER A 38 8.72 9.44 0.17
N THR A 39 8.57 9.90 1.43
CA THR A 39 9.72 10.30 2.26
C THR A 39 10.63 9.10 2.53
N ALA A 40 10.08 7.93 2.87
CA ALA A 40 10.86 6.71 3.08
C ALA A 40 11.66 6.33 1.83
N VAL A 41 11.03 6.34 0.66
CA VAL A 41 11.69 6.06 -0.64
C VAL A 41 12.74 7.13 -0.96
N HIS A 42 12.45 8.42 -0.72
CA HIS A 42 13.38 9.52 -0.97
C HIS A 42 14.62 9.47 -0.04
N VAL A 43 14.48 8.99 1.20
CA VAL A 43 15.61 8.75 2.11
C VAL A 43 16.52 7.67 1.54
N VAL A 44 15.98 6.56 1.07
CA VAL A 44 16.76 5.48 0.43
C VAL A 44 17.46 5.98 -0.83
N ALA A 45 16.77 6.75 -1.66
CA ALA A 45 17.32 7.33 -2.88
C ALA A 45 18.39 8.43 -2.61
N GLY A 46 18.46 8.97 -1.39
CA GLY A 46 19.35 10.09 -1.02
C GLY A 46 18.85 11.46 -1.47
N LEU A 47 17.57 11.57 -1.78
CA LEU A 47 16.90 12.85 -2.09
C LEU A 47 16.50 13.60 -0.80
N VAL A 48 16.36 12.87 0.29
CA VAL A 48 16.11 13.41 1.63
C VAL A 48 17.17 12.86 2.57
N ARG A 49 17.87 13.76 3.28
CA ARG A 49 18.78 13.37 4.34
C ARG A 49 17.97 13.27 5.64
N PRO A 50 18.00 12.14 6.34
CA PRO A 50 17.34 12.02 7.65
C PRO A 50 18.09 12.83 8.70
N ASP A 51 17.38 13.24 9.76
CA ASP A 51 17.95 13.90 10.92
C ASP A 51 18.70 12.89 11.80
N ASP A 52 18.18 11.66 11.95
CA ASP A 52 18.85 10.51 12.53
C ASP A 52 18.59 9.26 11.73
N GLY A 53 19.58 8.38 11.58
CA GLY A 53 19.39 7.07 10.97
C GLY A 53 20.54 6.53 10.14
N VAL A 54 20.30 5.32 9.63
CA VAL A 54 21.25 4.57 8.82
C VAL A 54 20.49 3.91 7.65
N VAL A 55 21.04 4.04 6.43
CA VAL A 55 20.57 3.33 5.25
C VAL A 55 21.71 2.48 4.69
N ARG A 56 21.45 1.18 4.52
CA ARG A 56 22.44 0.21 3.98
C ARG A 56 21.83 -0.57 2.82
N VAL A 57 22.66 -0.86 1.85
CA VAL A 57 22.36 -1.79 0.75
C VAL A 57 23.49 -2.83 0.72
N GLY A 58 23.21 -4.03 1.18
CA GLY A 58 24.21 -5.03 1.50
C GLY A 58 25.22 -4.50 2.52
N ASP A 59 26.50 -4.67 2.22
CA ASP A 59 27.59 -4.18 3.07
C ASP A 59 27.86 -2.66 2.92
N ARG A 60 27.19 -1.98 1.97
CA ARG A 60 27.42 -0.56 1.69
C ARG A 60 26.54 0.33 2.56
N VAL A 61 27.17 1.20 3.33
CA VAL A 61 26.48 2.28 4.05
C VAL A 61 26.23 3.44 3.08
N LEU A 62 24.96 3.75 2.81
CA LEU A 62 24.55 4.87 1.93
C LEU A 62 24.32 6.15 2.70
N THR A 63 23.82 6.02 3.94
CA THR A 63 23.63 7.11 4.89
C THR A 63 23.93 6.60 6.29
N ASP A 64 24.66 7.38 7.06
CA ASP A 64 24.87 7.18 8.50
C ASP A 64 25.05 8.58 9.11
N THR A 65 24.04 9.03 9.85
CA THR A 65 24.05 10.38 10.45
C THR A 65 25.09 10.54 11.54
N ALA A 66 25.35 9.48 12.30
CA ALA A 66 26.37 9.50 13.37
C ALA A 66 27.78 9.56 12.82
N ALA A 67 28.04 8.93 11.66
CA ALA A 67 29.33 8.97 10.96
C ALA A 67 29.44 10.08 9.92
N ASP A 68 28.45 10.96 9.79
CA ASP A 68 28.32 12.00 8.76
C ASP A 68 28.46 11.47 7.33
N THR A 69 28.05 10.22 7.10
CA THR A 69 28.09 9.60 5.79
C THR A 69 26.80 9.90 5.02
N HIS A 70 26.93 10.43 3.81
CA HIS A 70 25.81 10.62 2.89
C HIS A 70 26.27 10.46 1.45
N VAL A 71 26.09 9.26 0.90
CA VAL A 71 26.43 8.96 -0.50
C VAL A 71 25.48 9.73 -1.42
N ALA A 72 26.03 10.40 -2.42
CA ALA A 72 25.26 11.15 -3.41
C ALA A 72 24.28 10.23 -4.17
N THR A 73 23.11 10.74 -4.53
CA THR A 73 22.02 9.97 -5.17
C THR A 73 22.51 9.15 -6.38
N HIS A 74 23.33 9.72 -7.24
CA HIS A 74 23.83 9.06 -8.45
C HIS A 74 24.85 7.95 -8.20
N ASP A 75 25.47 7.90 -7.00
CA ASP A 75 26.45 6.88 -6.60
C ASP A 75 25.83 5.76 -5.74
N ARG A 76 24.56 5.87 -5.37
CA ARG A 76 23.87 4.89 -4.49
C ARG A 76 23.61 3.55 -5.15
N GLN A 77 23.62 3.47 -6.48
CA GLN A 77 23.22 2.28 -7.24
C GLN A 77 21.77 1.86 -6.93
N VAL A 78 20.92 2.82 -6.72
CA VAL A 78 19.49 2.65 -6.47
C VAL A 78 18.73 3.17 -7.69
N GLY A 79 17.88 2.33 -8.27
CA GLY A 79 17.00 2.72 -9.36
C GLY A 79 15.74 3.36 -8.78
N LEU A 80 15.36 4.52 -9.27
CA LEU A 80 14.17 5.22 -8.81
C LEU A 80 13.23 5.47 -10.00
N LEU A 81 12.00 4.99 -9.89
CA LEU A 81 10.89 5.31 -10.77
C LEU A 81 9.84 6.08 -9.95
N LEU A 82 9.62 7.31 -10.29
CA LEU A 82 8.62 8.19 -9.68
C LEU A 82 7.29 8.09 -10.43
N GLN A 83 6.22 8.59 -9.81
CA GLN A 83 4.90 8.69 -10.40
C GLN A 83 4.94 9.45 -11.74
N ASP A 84 5.65 10.57 -11.79
CA ASP A 84 5.98 11.27 -13.03
C ASP A 84 7.22 10.65 -13.67
N PRO A 85 7.23 10.31 -14.97
CA PRO A 85 8.36 9.67 -15.65
C PRO A 85 9.66 10.48 -15.64
N LEU A 86 9.58 11.81 -15.51
CA LEU A 86 10.69 12.77 -15.47
C LEU A 86 11.78 12.46 -16.51
N LEU A 87 11.38 12.20 -17.75
CA LEU A 87 12.30 12.02 -18.87
C LEU A 87 12.95 13.34 -19.25
N PHE A 88 14.21 13.31 -19.65
CA PHE A 88 14.94 14.49 -20.13
C PHE A 88 14.36 14.95 -21.48
N PRO A 89 13.68 16.11 -21.55
CA PRO A 89 12.90 16.51 -22.72
C PRO A 89 13.73 16.80 -23.96
N HIS A 90 15.03 17.06 -23.79
CA HIS A 90 15.99 17.39 -24.85
C HIS A 90 16.74 16.15 -25.38
N LEU A 91 16.55 14.98 -24.77
CA LEU A 91 17.17 13.73 -25.19
C LEU A 91 16.14 12.85 -25.92
N SER A 92 16.64 12.03 -26.86
CA SER A 92 15.82 10.96 -27.43
C SER A 92 15.51 9.88 -26.37
N VAL A 93 14.56 9.01 -26.66
CA VAL A 93 14.22 7.86 -25.83
C VAL A 93 15.44 6.99 -25.57
N ALA A 94 16.19 6.62 -26.62
CA ALA A 94 17.41 5.83 -26.48
C ALA A 94 18.47 6.54 -25.61
N ALA A 95 18.63 7.85 -25.77
CA ALA A 95 19.56 8.63 -24.96
C ALA A 95 19.09 8.77 -23.49
N ASN A 96 17.78 8.84 -23.24
CA ASN A 96 17.23 8.79 -21.87
C ASN A 96 17.57 7.48 -21.18
N VAL A 97 17.39 6.34 -21.86
CA VAL A 97 17.67 5.01 -21.27
C VAL A 97 19.16 4.78 -21.08
N ALA A 98 20.00 5.30 -22.00
CA ALA A 98 21.45 5.23 -21.92
C ALA A 98 22.08 6.30 -21.00
N PHE A 99 21.29 7.14 -20.32
CA PHE A 99 21.79 8.32 -19.63
C PHE A 99 22.75 8.03 -18.46
N SER A 100 22.51 6.94 -17.75
CA SER A 100 23.37 6.55 -16.63
C SER A 100 24.79 6.20 -17.12
N PRO A 101 25.86 6.69 -16.45
CA PRO A 101 27.23 6.26 -16.76
C PRO A 101 27.46 4.74 -16.67
N ARG A 102 26.57 4.04 -15.95
CA ARG A 102 26.59 2.57 -15.81
C ARG A 102 25.84 1.85 -16.93
N SER A 103 25.07 2.59 -17.73
CA SER A 103 24.37 2.07 -18.89
C SER A 103 25.23 2.14 -20.15
N SER A 104 24.83 1.42 -21.18
CA SER A 104 25.43 1.47 -22.50
C SER A 104 24.34 1.55 -23.57
N ARG A 105 24.72 1.89 -24.82
CA ARG A 105 23.78 1.83 -25.95
C ARG A 105 23.20 0.43 -26.15
N ALA A 106 24.00 -0.61 -25.93
CA ALA A 106 23.55 -1.99 -26.03
C ALA A 106 22.56 -2.34 -24.91
N ALA A 107 22.82 -1.93 -23.65
CA ALA A 107 21.91 -2.08 -22.55
C ALA A 107 20.60 -1.32 -22.79
N ALA A 108 20.68 -0.08 -23.28
CA ALA A 108 19.51 0.73 -23.60
C ALA A 108 18.64 0.07 -24.68
N ALA A 109 19.26 -0.45 -25.77
CA ALA A 109 18.52 -1.14 -26.83
C ALA A 109 17.82 -2.40 -26.28
N ARG A 110 18.52 -3.22 -25.49
CA ARG A 110 17.94 -4.40 -24.82
C ARG A 110 16.73 -4.03 -23.93
N TRP A 111 16.88 -3.00 -23.10
CA TRP A 111 15.79 -2.59 -22.21
C TRP A 111 14.62 -1.95 -22.94
N LEU A 112 14.86 -1.23 -24.05
CA LEU A 112 13.78 -0.73 -24.90
C LEU A 112 13.00 -1.86 -25.57
N ASP A 113 13.68 -2.92 -25.99
CA ASP A 113 13.03 -4.12 -26.51
C ASP A 113 12.21 -4.83 -25.42
N GLU A 114 12.78 -4.99 -24.23
CA GLU A 114 12.13 -5.62 -23.06
C GLU A 114 10.83 -4.91 -22.62
N VAL A 115 10.81 -3.56 -22.71
CA VAL A 115 9.63 -2.76 -22.36
C VAL A 115 8.70 -2.49 -23.56
N ASP A 116 8.93 -3.15 -24.69
CA ASP A 116 8.10 -3.01 -25.90
C ASP A 116 8.06 -1.56 -26.43
N ALA A 117 9.23 -0.94 -26.51
CA ALA A 117 9.44 0.46 -26.91
C ALA A 117 10.63 0.68 -27.86
N ALA A 118 11.12 -0.38 -28.52
CA ALA A 118 12.27 -0.28 -29.42
C ALA A 118 11.98 0.65 -30.63
N ASP A 119 10.75 0.67 -31.13
CA ASP A 119 10.28 1.54 -32.23
C ASP A 119 10.21 3.02 -31.84
N LEU A 120 10.32 3.33 -30.55
CA LEU A 120 10.26 4.69 -30.01
C LEU A 120 11.67 5.30 -29.78
N ALA A 121 12.75 4.56 -30.05
CA ALA A 121 14.13 4.91 -29.67
C ALA A 121 14.55 6.33 -30.08
N ASP A 122 14.16 6.77 -31.29
CA ASP A 122 14.52 8.09 -31.85
C ASP A 122 13.54 9.20 -31.49
N ARG A 123 12.40 8.88 -30.84
CA ARG A 123 11.43 9.90 -30.42
C ARG A 123 11.93 10.70 -29.23
N THR A 124 11.36 11.88 -29.04
CA THR A 124 11.53 12.70 -27.85
C THR A 124 10.37 12.48 -26.86
N PRO A 125 10.53 12.75 -25.55
CA PRO A 125 9.46 12.57 -24.56
C PRO A 125 8.13 13.23 -24.88
N ARG A 126 8.16 14.38 -25.58
CA ARG A 126 6.94 15.10 -26.00
C ARG A 126 6.07 14.33 -27.01
N GLN A 127 6.62 13.32 -27.67
CA GLN A 127 5.96 12.51 -28.68
C GLN A 127 5.39 11.18 -28.11
N LEU A 128 5.42 11.02 -26.81
CA LEU A 128 5.03 9.78 -26.12
C LEU A 128 3.68 9.95 -25.43
N SER A 129 2.92 8.86 -25.37
CA SER A 129 1.80 8.76 -24.43
C SER A 129 2.32 8.59 -23.01
N GLY A 130 1.46 8.83 -21.99
CA GLY A 130 1.83 8.63 -20.58
C GLY A 130 2.36 7.23 -20.30
N GLY A 131 1.69 6.18 -20.80
CA GLY A 131 2.12 4.80 -20.63
C GLY A 131 3.43 4.47 -21.34
N GLN A 132 3.68 5.05 -22.52
CA GLN A 132 4.97 4.94 -23.20
C GLN A 132 6.09 5.60 -22.39
N ALA A 133 5.84 6.82 -21.89
CA ALA A 133 6.81 7.55 -21.05
C ALA A 133 7.15 6.76 -19.77
N GLN A 134 6.16 6.14 -19.13
CA GLN A 134 6.34 5.34 -17.92
C GLN A 134 7.19 4.08 -18.21
N ARG A 135 6.92 3.35 -19.31
CA ARG A 135 7.74 2.19 -19.72
C ARG A 135 9.20 2.58 -19.99
N ILE A 136 9.42 3.72 -20.64
CA ILE A 136 10.76 4.24 -20.93
C ILE A 136 11.48 4.67 -19.63
N ALA A 137 10.77 5.29 -18.68
CA ALA A 137 11.34 5.64 -17.38
C ALA A 137 11.75 4.39 -16.59
N LEU A 138 10.95 3.31 -16.65
CA LEU A 138 11.32 2.01 -16.09
C LEU A 138 12.58 1.44 -16.78
N ALA A 139 12.61 1.43 -18.12
CA ALA A 139 13.79 0.99 -18.87
C ALA A 139 15.06 1.78 -18.47
N ARG A 140 14.94 3.09 -18.28
CA ARG A 140 16.03 3.96 -17.81
C ARG A 140 16.53 3.56 -16.42
N ALA A 141 15.60 3.30 -15.48
CA ALA A 141 15.95 2.89 -14.13
C ALA A 141 16.66 1.52 -14.13
N LEU A 142 16.18 0.57 -14.93
CA LEU A 142 16.74 -0.78 -15.03
C LEU A 142 18.07 -0.83 -15.79
N ALA A 143 18.26 0.02 -16.80
CA ALA A 143 19.49 0.08 -17.60
C ALA A 143 20.70 0.57 -16.79
N ALA A 144 20.48 1.20 -15.65
CA ALA A 144 21.52 1.57 -14.68
C ALA A 144 21.99 0.37 -13.83
N GLU A 145 21.40 -0.81 -13.99
CA GLU A 145 21.69 -2.04 -13.22
C GLU A 145 21.71 -1.79 -11.70
N PRO A 146 20.59 -1.31 -11.12
CA PRO A 146 20.53 -0.96 -9.72
C PRO A 146 20.55 -2.19 -8.81
N ASP A 147 21.11 -2.04 -7.60
CA ASP A 147 21.09 -3.06 -6.55
C ASP A 147 19.69 -3.19 -5.94
N VAL A 148 18.98 -2.06 -5.80
CA VAL A 148 17.59 -1.96 -5.28
C VAL A 148 16.77 -1.09 -6.22
N LEU A 149 15.52 -1.48 -6.44
CA LEU A 149 14.57 -0.72 -7.26
C LEU A 149 13.51 -0.07 -6.36
N LEU A 150 13.36 1.24 -6.48
CA LEU A 150 12.35 2.03 -5.79
C LEU A 150 11.28 2.46 -6.80
N LEU A 151 10.04 2.10 -6.54
CA LEU A 151 8.89 2.30 -7.42
C LEU A 151 7.83 3.11 -6.67
N ASP A 152 7.68 4.39 -7.01
CA ASP A 152 6.66 5.26 -6.41
C ASP A 152 5.48 5.40 -7.36
N GLU A 153 4.41 4.67 -7.08
CA GLU A 153 3.18 4.58 -7.86
C GLU A 153 3.41 4.32 -9.38
N PRO A 154 4.18 3.28 -9.74
CA PRO A 154 4.66 3.08 -11.11
C PRO A 154 3.56 2.84 -12.14
N LEU A 155 2.35 2.50 -11.71
CA LEU A 155 1.21 2.19 -12.57
C LEU A 155 0.09 3.25 -12.50
N ALA A 156 0.27 4.30 -11.69
CA ALA A 156 -0.71 5.36 -11.54
C ALA A 156 -0.93 6.12 -12.86
N GLY A 157 -2.18 6.46 -13.15
CA GLY A 157 -2.54 7.23 -14.36
C GLY A 157 -2.47 6.43 -15.67
N LEU A 158 -2.18 5.13 -15.64
CA LEU A 158 -2.28 4.24 -16.79
C LEU A 158 -3.71 3.72 -16.95
N ASP A 159 -4.13 3.52 -18.20
CA ASP A 159 -5.35 2.76 -18.47
C ASP A 159 -5.20 1.29 -18.04
N VAL A 160 -6.34 0.59 -17.90
CA VAL A 160 -6.39 -0.79 -17.39
C VAL A 160 -5.48 -1.75 -18.18
N GLY A 161 -5.42 -1.62 -19.50
CA GLY A 161 -4.62 -2.48 -20.38
C GLY A 161 -3.11 -2.18 -20.22
N ALA A 162 -2.74 -0.90 -20.19
CA ALA A 162 -1.36 -0.46 -20.00
C ALA A 162 -0.84 -0.85 -18.59
N ALA A 163 -1.67 -0.67 -17.54
CA ALA A 163 -1.34 -1.08 -16.18
C ALA A 163 -1.13 -2.60 -16.09
N ALA A 164 -2.00 -3.42 -16.67
CA ALA A 164 -1.86 -4.87 -16.70
C ALA A 164 -0.56 -5.32 -17.42
N SER A 165 -0.24 -4.70 -18.56
CA SER A 165 0.99 -4.97 -19.30
C SER A 165 2.24 -4.60 -18.51
N MET A 166 2.25 -3.43 -17.88
CA MET A 166 3.36 -2.96 -17.06
C MET A 166 3.54 -3.84 -15.81
N ARG A 167 2.45 -4.26 -15.14
CA ARG A 167 2.48 -5.18 -13.99
C ARG A 167 3.13 -6.51 -14.37
N LYS A 168 2.73 -7.08 -15.51
CA LYS A 168 3.33 -8.32 -16.04
C LYS A 168 4.82 -8.15 -16.33
N LEU A 169 5.22 -7.01 -16.90
CA LEU A 169 6.63 -6.70 -17.16
C LEU A 169 7.42 -6.59 -15.84
N LEU A 170 6.93 -5.81 -14.87
CA LEU A 170 7.56 -5.65 -13.56
C LEU A 170 7.73 -7.00 -12.85
N SER A 171 6.67 -7.82 -12.78
CA SER A 171 6.73 -9.15 -12.17
C SER A 171 7.81 -10.02 -12.82
N ARG A 172 7.86 -10.05 -14.15
CA ARG A 172 8.87 -10.82 -14.90
C ARG A 172 10.31 -10.34 -14.61
N VAL A 173 10.53 -9.03 -14.61
CA VAL A 173 11.87 -8.45 -14.38
C VAL A 173 12.33 -8.67 -12.94
N LEU A 174 11.46 -8.44 -11.96
CA LEU A 174 11.78 -8.60 -10.53
C LEU A 174 12.15 -10.07 -10.22
N VAL A 175 11.35 -11.02 -10.71
CA VAL A 175 11.60 -12.46 -10.48
C VAL A 175 12.83 -12.95 -11.24
N ARG A 176 12.94 -12.63 -12.55
CA ARG A 176 14.06 -13.10 -13.39
C ARG A 176 15.41 -12.64 -12.87
N ASP A 177 15.50 -11.38 -12.48
CA ASP A 177 16.75 -10.75 -12.04
C ASP A 177 16.96 -10.88 -10.52
N ASN A 178 16.00 -11.50 -9.81
CA ASN A 178 15.98 -11.65 -8.36
C ASN A 178 16.23 -10.29 -7.65
N ARG A 179 15.52 -9.24 -8.06
CA ARG A 179 15.77 -7.86 -7.61
C ARG A 179 15.00 -7.53 -6.35
N SER A 180 15.69 -6.93 -5.39
CA SER A 180 15.04 -6.31 -4.24
C SER A 180 14.35 -5.02 -4.66
N ALA A 181 13.11 -4.83 -4.23
CA ALA A 181 12.36 -3.62 -4.57
C ALA A 181 11.49 -3.10 -3.41
N VAL A 182 11.30 -1.78 -3.39
CA VAL A 182 10.29 -1.11 -2.58
C VAL A 182 9.26 -0.51 -3.53
N LEU A 183 7.99 -0.91 -3.36
CA LEU A 183 6.87 -0.51 -4.21
C LEU A 183 5.86 0.30 -3.40
N ILE A 184 5.69 1.57 -3.69
CA ILE A 184 4.54 2.34 -3.21
C ILE A 184 3.40 2.15 -4.20
N THR A 185 2.25 1.73 -3.72
CA THR A 185 1.03 1.62 -4.51
C THR A 185 -0.22 1.77 -3.63
N HIS A 186 -1.34 2.09 -4.24
CA HIS A 186 -2.66 2.06 -3.62
C HIS A 186 -3.59 1.01 -4.29
N ASP A 187 -3.07 0.23 -5.24
CA ASP A 187 -3.82 -0.80 -5.97
C ASP A 187 -3.58 -2.19 -5.35
N LEU A 188 -4.68 -2.84 -4.95
CA LEU A 188 -4.65 -4.19 -4.38
C LEU A 188 -4.07 -5.23 -5.35
N ILE A 189 -4.33 -5.07 -6.66
CA ILE A 189 -3.84 -6.01 -7.67
C ILE A 189 -2.31 -5.92 -7.78
N ASP A 190 -1.73 -4.72 -7.65
CA ASP A 190 -0.28 -4.54 -7.65
C ASP A 190 0.34 -5.28 -6.46
N VAL A 191 -0.25 -5.11 -5.27
CA VAL A 191 0.22 -5.78 -4.05
C VAL A 191 0.15 -7.30 -4.20
N LEU A 192 -1.00 -7.83 -4.65
CA LEU A 192 -1.21 -9.27 -4.81
C LEU A 192 -0.28 -9.91 -5.86
N THR A 193 0.13 -9.14 -6.88
CA THR A 193 0.89 -9.70 -8.00
C THR A 193 2.40 -9.45 -7.92
N LEU A 194 2.82 -8.44 -7.16
CA LEU A 194 4.22 -8.02 -7.14
C LEU A 194 4.87 -8.14 -5.76
N ALA A 195 4.12 -8.05 -4.66
CA ALA A 195 4.70 -7.90 -3.33
C ALA A 195 4.72 -9.21 -2.53
N ASP A 196 5.87 -9.51 -1.94
CA ASP A 196 6.05 -10.61 -0.98
C ASP A 196 5.59 -10.19 0.42
N ARG A 197 5.92 -8.96 0.80
CA ARG A 197 5.54 -8.36 2.09
C ARG A 197 4.92 -6.99 1.89
N VAL A 198 4.14 -6.61 2.89
CA VAL A 198 3.49 -5.31 2.99
C VAL A 198 3.92 -4.61 4.27
N LEU A 199 4.21 -3.32 4.16
CA LEU A 199 4.43 -2.37 5.23
C LEU A 199 3.35 -1.30 5.13
N VAL A 200 2.57 -1.12 6.19
CA VAL A 200 1.56 -0.05 6.27
C VAL A 200 2.10 1.08 7.12
N MET A 201 2.11 2.29 6.55
CA MET A 201 2.49 3.52 7.25
C MET A 201 1.25 4.33 7.64
N GLU A 202 1.20 4.79 8.88
CA GLU A 202 0.20 5.74 9.37
C GLU A 202 0.90 6.82 10.21
N ALA A 203 0.57 8.08 9.97
CA ALA A 203 1.12 9.23 10.70
C ALA A 203 2.66 9.22 10.85
N GLY A 204 3.38 8.85 9.78
CA GLY A 204 4.84 8.85 9.74
C GLY A 204 5.51 7.63 10.39
N LYS A 205 4.75 6.67 10.88
CA LYS A 205 5.26 5.45 11.55
C LYS A 205 4.78 4.19 10.85
N ILE A 206 5.45 3.09 11.12
CA ILE A 206 5.02 1.77 10.67
C ILE A 206 3.91 1.30 11.61
N ALA A 207 2.69 1.17 11.06
CA ALA A 207 1.53 0.66 11.79
C ALA A 207 1.47 -0.87 11.79
N GLU A 208 1.88 -1.50 10.70
CA GLU A 208 2.03 -2.96 10.61
C GLU A 208 2.98 -3.36 9.49
N ILE A 209 3.61 -4.52 9.61
CA ILE A 209 4.44 -5.11 8.57
C ILE A 209 4.33 -6.65 8.65
N GLY A 210 4.20 -7.29 7.49
CA GLY A 210 4.07 -8.74 7.42
C GLY A 210 4.04 -9.27 6.00
N SER A 211 3.84 -10.59 5.84
CA SER A 211 3.60 -11.17 4.51
C SER A 211 2.31 -10.59 3.91
N THR A 212 2.29 -10.45 2.58
CA THR A 212 1.11 -9.96 1.84
C THR A 212 -0.15 -10.73 2.24
N ALA A 213 -0.07 -12.06 2.32
CA ALA A 213 -1.19 -12.89 2.71
C ALA A 213 -1.70 -12.60 4.13
N ALA A 214 -0.78 -12.41 5.11
CA ALA A 214 -1.15 -12.13 6.49
C ALA A 214 -1.83 -10.77 6.64
N ILE A 215 -1.25 -9.71 6.04
CA ILE A 215 -1.79 -8.35 6.12
C ILE A 215 -3.17 -8.26 5.45
N LEU A 216 -3.39 -8.95 4.34
CA LEU A 216 -4.68 -8.92 3.64
C LEU A 216 -5.75 -9.79 4.32
N ALA A 217 -5.35 -10.89 4.98
CA ALA A 217 -6.28 -11.77 5.67
C ALA A 217 -6.68 -11.24 7.06
N THR A 218 -5.72 -10.68 7.80
CA THR A 218 -5.89 -10.24 9.18
C THR A 218 -5.22 -8.89 9.45
N PRO A 219 -5.68 -7.81 8.78
CA PRO A 219 -5.10 -6.48 8.98
C PRO A 219 -5.31 -6.00 10.41
N ARG A 220 -4.31 -5.33 10.97
CA ARG A 220 -4.33 -4.81 12.33
C ARG A 220 -4.32 -3.29 12.38
N SER A 221 -3.98 -2.64 11.26
CA SER A 221 -4.04 -1.18 11.10
C SER A 221 -5.37 -0.73 10.49
N LYS A 222 -5.70 0.54 10.70
CA LYS A 222 -6.88 1.17 10.13
C LYS A 222 -6.83 1.19 8.61
N PHE A 223 -5.67 1.56 8.07
CA PHE A 223 -5.48 1.61 6.62
C PHE A 223 -5.46 0.20 6.02
N GLY A 224 -4.77 -0.75 6.66
CA GLY A 224 -4.71 -2.14 6.20
C GLY A 224 -6.11 -2.76 6.08
N ALA A 225 -6.97 -2.56 7.07
CA ALA A 225 -8.35 -3.04 7.03
C ALA A 225 -9.16 -2.42 5.88
N ARG A 226 -9.04 -1.09 5.68
CA ARG A 226 -9.67 -0.39 4.56
C ARG A 226 -9.16 -0.90 3.21
N PHE A 227 -7.86 -1.11 3.10
CA PHE A 227 -7.20 -1.61 1.90
C PHE A 227 -7.59 -3.05 1.58
N ALA A 228 -7.64 -3.93 2.60
CA ALA A 228 -8.11 -5.30 2.46
C ALA A 228 -9.64 -5.40 2.25
N GLY A 229 -10.37 -4.30 2.41
CA GLY A 229 -11.83 -4.25 2.21
C GLY A 229 -12.63 -4.91 3.32
N VAL A 230 -12.10 -4.99 4.54
CA VAL A 230 -12.79 -5.54 5.72
C VAL A 230 -13.13 -4.46 6.74
N ASN A 231 -14.11 -4.74 7.59
CA ASN A 231 -14.42 -3.91 8.74
C ASN A 231 -13.45 -4.17 9.88
N LEU A 232 -13.03 -3.11 10.58
CA LEU A 232 -12.19 -3.16 11.77
C LEU A 232 -12.80 -2.32 12.87
N VAL A 233 -12.95 -2.92 14.05
CA VAL A 233 -13.32 -2.22 15.28
C VAL A 233 -12.25 -2.47 16.33
N ALA A 234 -11.65 -1.41 16.85
CA ALA A 234 -10.59 -1.50 17.87
C ALA A 234 -11.16 -1.37 19.29
N GLY A 235 -10.56 -2.10 20.22
CA GLY A 235 -10.96 -2.06 21.62
C GLY A 235 -10.08 -2.92 22.51
N THR A 236 -10.61 -3.28 23.67
CA THR A 236 -9.95 -4.17 24.63
C THR A 236 -10.73 -5.48 24.73
N ALA A 237 -10.04 -6.61 24.65
CA ALA A 237 -10.67 -7.91 24.81
C ALA A 237 -11.17 -8.09 26.25
N GLY A 238 -12.44 -8.42 26.39
CA GLY A 238 -13.04 -8.90 27.63
C GLY A 238 -13.13 -10.43 27.66
N PRO A 239 -13.73 -11.00 28.73
CA PRO A 239 -14.04 -12.42 28.78
C PRO A 239 -15.07 -12.80 27.71
N ASP A 240 -15.15 -14.09 27.40
CA ASP A 240 -16.21 -14.71 26.57
C ASP A 240 -16.35 -14.14 25.14
N GLY A 241 -15.26 -13.67 24.53
CA GLY A 241 -15.28 -13.15 23.16
C GLY A 241 -16.00 -11.79 23.02
N VAL A 242 -15.91 -10.95 24.03
CA VAL A 242 -16.42 -9.58 24.01
C VAL A 242 -15.27 -8.61 23.89
N LEU A 243 -15.35 -7.70 22.91
CA LEU A 243 -14.45 -6.55 22.77
C LEU A 243 -15.19 -5.30 23.21
N THR A 244 -14.60 -4.49 24.08
CA THR A 244 -15.15 -3.19 24.50
C THR A 244 -14.36 -2.07 23.84
N THR A 245 -15.05 -1.22 23.08
CA THR A 245 -14.44 -0.04 22.42
C THR A 245 -14.16 1.08 23.44
N GLN A 246 -13.39 2.08 23.07
CA GLN A 246 -13.15 3.27 23.89
C GLN A 246 -14.45 4.03 24.22
N SER A 247 -15.47 3.97 23.36
CA SER A 247 -16.79 4.58 23.61
C SER A 247 -17.69 3.73 24.52
N GLY A 248 -17.22 2.58 24.99
CA GLY A 248 -17.98 1.64 25.82
C GLY A 248 -18.92 0.70 25.05
N ALA A 249 -18.91 0.73 23.72
CA ALA A 249 -19.70 -0.22 22.92
C ALA A 249 -19.09 -1.62 23.00
N ALA A 250 -19.95 -2.62 23.20
CA ALA A 250 -19.56 -4.02 23.24
C ALA A 250 -19.71 -4.68 21.86
N TRP A 251 -18.69 -5.39 21.41
CA TRP A 251 -18.69 -6.21 20.21
C TRP A 251 -18.45 -7.66 20.56
N HIS A 252 -19.35 -8.53 20.16
CA HIS A 252 -19.26 -9.97 20.38
C HIS A 252 -18.63 -10.64 19.17
N GLY A 253 -17.66 -11.52 19.40
CA GLY A 253 -16.96 -12.22 18.34
C GLY A 253 -16.38 -13.55 18.82
N VAL A 254 -15.75 -14.26 17.90
CA VAL A 254 -15.00 -15.48 18.17
C VAL A 254 -13.54 -15.07 18.41
N ALA A 255 -12.99 -15.44 19.57
CA ALA A 255 -11.59 -15.17 19.87
C ALA A 255 -10.69 -15.96 18.90
N GLY A 256 -9.86 -15.25 18.17
CA GLY A 256 -8.81 -15.83 17.34
C GLY A 256 -7.60 -16.28 18.17
N PRO A 257 -6.59 -16.90 17.52
CA PRO A 257 -5.34 -17.25 18.16
C PRO A 257 -4.71 -16.05 18.87
N ASP A 258 -4.09 -16.29 20.01
CA ASP A 258 -3.31 -15.29 20.77
C ASP A 258 -4.12 -14.10 21.34
N THR A 259 -5.46 -14.15 21.28
CA THR A 259 -6.31 -13.12 21.90
C THR A 259 -6.29 -13.29 23.43
N VAL A 260 -5.77 -12.29 24.14
CA VAL A 260 -5.65 -12.29 25.60
C VAL A 260 -6.67 -11.32 26.21
N SER A 261 -7.42 -11.77 27.21
CA SER A 261 -8.33 -10.89 27.97
C SER A 261 -7.57 -9.73 28.62
N GLY A 262 -8.11 -8.53 28.48
CA GLY A 262 -7.45 -7.26 28.90
C GLY A 262 -6.46 -6.70 27.85
N GLY A 263 -6.15 -7.44 26.81
CA GLY A 263 -5.24 -6.99 25.74
C GLY A 263 -5.94 -6.08 24.74
N SER A 264 -5.13 -5.21 24.10
CA SER A 264 -5.57 -4.44 22.93
C SER A 264 -5.92 -5.37 21.78
N THR A 265 -7.09 -5.19 21.18
CA THR A 265 -7.70 -6.16 20.27
C THR A 265 -8.46 -5.46 19.16
N VAL A 266 -8.49 -6.08 17.99
CA VAL A 266 -9.33 -5.65 16.87
C VAL A 266 -10.36 -6.74 16.52
N ALA A 267 -11.58 -6.31 16.24
CA ALA A 267 -12.63 -7.15 15.68
C ALA A 267 -12.67 -6.95 14.17
N LEU A 268 -12.52 -8.04 13.41
CA LEU A 268 -12.56 -8.04 11.95
C LEU A 268 -13.79 -8.80 11.45
N PHE A 269 -14.46 -8.26 10.42
CA PHE A 269 -15.58 -8.92 9.75
C PHE A 269 -15.78 -8.38 8.32
N SER A 270 -16.33 -9.24 7.46
CA SER A 270 -16.61 -8.87 6.07
C SER A 270 -17.77 -7.88 5.98
N PRO A 271 -17.72 -6.85 5.10
CA PRO A 271 -18.89 -6.05 4.76
C PRO A 271 -20.08 -6.85 4.25
N ALA A 272 -19.84 -7.97 3.58
CA ALA A 272 -20.89 -8.89 3.11
C ALA A 272 -21.65 -9.61 4.24
N ALA A 273 -21.06 -9.68 5.44
CA ALA A 273 -21.71 -10.25 6.62
C ALA A 273 -22.62 -9.24 7.35
N VAL A 274 -22.60 -7.97 6.94
CA VAL A 274 -23.37 -6.91 7.58
C VAL A 274 -24.73 -6.76 6.92
N ALA A 275 -25.79 -6.94 7.72
CA ALA A 275 -27.16 -6.62 7.32
C ALA A 275 -27.51 -5.18 7.66
N VAL A 276 -28.30 -4.52 6.79
CA VAL A 276 -28.71 -3.11 6.92
C VAL A 276 -30.20 -3.03 7.19
N TYR A 277 -30.57 -2.23 8.19
CA TYR A 277 -31.97 -2.04 8.58
C TYR A 277 -32.26 -0.54 8.78
N ARG A 278 -33.48 -0.11 8.43
CA ARG A 278 -33.95 1.26 8.75
C ARG A 278 -34.29 1.42 10.23
N ASP A 279 -34.91 0.40 10.80
CA ASP A 279 -35.27 0.36 12.21
C ASP A 279 -34.38 -0.64 12.96
N LYS A 280 -34.21 -0.44 14.27
CA LYS A 280 -33.36 -1.32 15.09
C LYS A 280 -33.92 -2.74 15.06
N PRO A 281 -33.14 -3.69 14.52
CA PRO A 281 -33.61 -5.07 14.40
C PRO A 281 -33.65 -5.76 15.76
N HIS A 282 -34.59 -6.71 15.89
CA HIS A 282 -34.66 -7.63 16.99
C HIS A 282 -34.30 -9.05 16.54
N GLY A 283 -33.62 -9.82 17.35
CA GLY A 283 -33.33 -11.21 17.03
C GLY A 283 -31.95 -11.70 17.47
N SER A 284 -31.38 -12.63 16.70
CA SER A 284 -30.13 -13.34 17.03
C SER A 284 -28.83 -12.56 16.87
N PRO A 285 -28.67 -11.56 16.00
CA PRO A 285 -27.44 -10.79 15.93
C PRO A 285 -27.12 -10.11 17.26
N ARG A 286 -25.87 -10.23 17.70
CA ARG A 286 -25.41 -9.61 18.97
C ARG A 286 -24.79 -8.25 18.75
N ASN A 287 -24.27 -7.99 17.55
CA ASN A 287 -23.66 -6.72 17.17
C ASN A 287 -24.67 -5.93 16.32
N THR A 288 -25.19 -4.86 16.87
CA THR A 288 -26.06 -3.93 16.14
C THR A 288 -25.67 -2.52 16.55
N VAL A 289 -25.33 -1.71 15.57
CA VAL A 289 -24.87 -0.32 15.76
C VAL A 289 -25.67 0.62 14.86
N GLU A 290 -26.10 1.75 15.40
CA GLU A 290 -26.65 2.86 14.61
C GLU A 290 -25.49 3.60 13.96
N VAL A 291 -25.59 3.84 12.64
CA VAL A 291 -24.58 4.54 11.86
C VAL A 291 -25.22 5.56 10.94
N THR A 292 -24.49 6.62 10.61
CA THR A 292 -24.86 7.57 9.55
C THR A 292 -24.16 7.15 8.27
N ILE A 293 -24.88 7.07 7.16
CA ILE A 293 -24.32 6.75 5.84
C ILE A 293 -23.49 7.93 5.34
N ALA A 294 -22.20 7.72 5.08
CA ALA A 294 -21.34 8.72 4.45
C ALA A 294 -21.44 8.65 2.92
N GLU A 295 -21.34 7.44 2.36
CA GLU A 295 -21.30 7.23 0.90
C GLU A 295 -21.90 5.89 0.51
N LEU A 296 -22.34 5.79 -0.77
CA LEU A 296 -22.76 4.57 -1.42
C LEU A 296 -21.99 4.42 -2.73
N ASP A 297 -21.31 3.30 -2.90
CA ASP A 297 -20.49 3.01 -4.06
C ASP A 297 -20.88 1.70 -4.74
N SER A 298 -20.70 1.62 -6.05
CA SER A 298 -20.80 0.35 -6.77
C SER A 298 -19.56 -0.51 -6.50
N HIS A 299 -19.77 -1.72 -5.99
CA HIS A 299 -18.70 -2.66 -5.69
C HIS A 299 -18.97 -4.03 -6.36
N GLY A 300 -18.56 -4.15 -7.62
CA GLY A 300 -18.92 -5.29 -8.43
C GLY A 300 -20.45 -5.42 -8.57
N PRO A 301 -21.03 -6.58 -8.20
CA PRO A 301 -22.49 -6.79 -8.25
C PRO A 301 -23.22 -6.22 -7.01
N ALA A 302 -22.49 -5.76 -6.00
CA ALA A 302 -23.04 -5.21 -4.76
C ALA A 302 -22.98 -3.67 -4.74
N ILE A 303 -23.82 -3.08 -3.89
CA ILE A 303 -23.70 -1.69 -3.45
C ILE A 303 -23.03 -1.70 -2.09
N ARG A 304 -21.87 -1.06 -2.00
CA ARG A 304 -21.17 -0.83 -0.74
C ARG A 304 -21.68 0.44 -0.09
N ILE A 305 -22.22 0.29 1.11
CA ILE A 305 -22.62 1.39 1.98
C ILE A 305 -21.50 1.59 2.97
N ARG A 306 -20.97 2.81 3.05
CA ARG A 306 -19.95 3.15 4.03
C ARG A 306 -20.52 4.16 5.03
N ALA A 307 -20.38 3.84 6.30
CA ALA A 307 -20.74 4.75 7.38
C ALA A 307 -19.70 5.86 7.57
N GLU A 308 -20.08 6.93 8.28
CA GLU A 308 -19.14 7.92 8.78
C GLU A 308 -18.05 7.28 9.65
N GLU A 309 -16.94 7.99 9.85
CA GLU A 309 -15.83 7.51 10.68
C GLU A 309 -16.28 7.14 12.08
N GLN A 310 -15.71 6.08 12.61
CA GLN A 310 -15.98 5.64 13.97
C GLN A 310 -15.39 6.62 15.00
N PRO A 311 -15.94 6.68 16.22
CA PRO A 311 -15.29 7.38 17.32
C PRO A 311 -13.85 6.90 17.50
N GLY A 312 -12.89 7.83 17.54
CA GLY A 312 -11.46 7.51 17.59
C GLY A 312 -10.75 7.46 16.22
N GLY A 313 -11.43 7.92 15.13
CA GLY A 313 -10.85 8.07 13.79
C GLY A 313 -10.57 6.75 13.06
N ALA A 314 -11.22 5.66 13.46
CA ALA A 314 -11.22 4.44 12.67
C ALA A 314 -12.13 4.61 11.44
N PRO A 315 -11.82 3.95 10.29
CA PRO A 315 -12.68 4.00 9.11
C PRO A 315 -14.12 3.65 9.44
N GLY A 316 -15.06 4.30 8.77
CA GLY A 316 -16.46 3.97 8.87
C GLY A 316 -16.72 2.51 8.51
N LEU A 317 -17.63 1.87 9.21
CA LEU A 317 -18.04 0.50 8.91
C LEU A 317 -18.67 0.45 7.51
N ALA A 318 -18.49 -0.67 6.83
CA ALA A 318 -19.05 -0.92 5.52
C ALA A 318 -20.04 -2.10 5.53
N ALA A 319 -21.03 -2.05 4.67
CA ALA A 319 -21.96 -3.13 4.39
C ALA A 319 -22.11 -3.29 2.87
N ASP A 320 -22.06 -4.54 2.39
CA ASP A 320 -22.29 -4.87 0.98
C ASP A 320 -23.68 -5.48 0.85
N ILE A 321 -24.58 -4.80 0.12
CA ILE A 321 -25.94 -5.26 -0.13
C ILE A 321 -26.22 -5.36 -1.63
N THR A 322 -27.28 -6.04 -2.02
CA THR A 322 -27.71 -6.10 -3.41
C THR A 322 -28.28 -4.75 -3.88
N ALA A 323 -28.20 -4.49 -5.19
CA ALA A 323 -28.79 -3.28 -5.76
C ALA A 323 -30.31 -3.21 -5.49
N ASP A 324 -31.00 -4.36 -5.52
CA ASP A 324 -32.43 -4.43 -5.21
C ASP A 324 -32.71 -4.02 -3.75
N SER A 325 -31.91 -4.52 -2.79
CA SER A 325 -32.04 -4.12 -1.38
C SER A 325 -31.76 -2.64 -1.18
N ALA A 326 -30.74 -2.08 -1.86
CA ALA A 326 -30.47 -0.65 -1.77
C ALA A 326 -31.62 0.21 -2.32
N ALA A 327 -32.24 -0.22 -3.42
CA ALA A 327 -33.40 0.44 -4.02
C ALA A 327 -34.65 0.33 -3.13
N GLU A 328 -34.91 -0.86 -2.57
CA GLU A 328 -36.05 -1.09 -1.66
C GLU A 328 -35.93 -0.25 -0.39
N LEU A 329 -34.74 -0.23 0.21
CA LEU A 329 -34.44 0.56 1.38
C LEU A 329 -34.36 2.08 1.09
N ARG A 330 -34.23 2.50 -0.17
CA ARG A 330 -34.10 3.91 -0.62
C ARG A 330 -33.01 4.66 0.16
N LEU A 331 -31.85 4.05 0.28
CA LEU A 331 -30.76 4.59 1.08
C LEU A 331 -30.10 5.80 0.40
N THR A 332 -29.81 6.82 1.21
CA THR A 332 -29.09 8.02 0.78
C THR A 332 -28.03 8.43 1.81
N ALA A 333 -26.99 9.15 1.35
CA ALA A 333 -26.00 9.71 2.25
C ALA A 333 -26.64 10.66 3.27
N GLY A 334 -26.15 10.67 4.50
CA GLY A 334 -26.66 11.44 5.64
C GLY A 334 -27.79 10.75 6.42
N GLU A 335 -28.34 9.65 5.93
CA GLU A 335 -29.38 8.89 6.65
C GLU A 335 -28.79 8.03 7.77
N ARG A 336 -29.59 7.82 8.83
CA ARG A 336 -29.26 6.88 9.91
C ARG A 336 -29.88 5.53 9.61
N VAL A 337 -29.05 4.49 9.78
CA VAL A 337 -29.46 3.10 9.62
C VAL A 337 -28.79 2.24 10.69
N TYR A 338 -29.25 1.00 10.81
CA TYR A 338 -28.63 0.02 11.71
C TYR A 338 -27.84 -1.00 10.90
N PHE A 339 -26.56 -1.12 11.22
CA PHE A 339 -25.71 -2.21 10.76
C PHE A 339 -25.75 -3.33 11.81
N SER A 340 -25.98 -4.54 11.35
CA SER A 340 -26.11 -5.70 12.22
C SER A 340 -25.31 -6.87 11.69
N VAL A 341 -24.48 -7.48 12.55
CA VAL A 341 -23.66 -8.64 12.20
C VAL A 341 -23.70 -9.69 13.31
N LYS A 342 -23.74 -10.99 12.92
CA LYS A 342 -23.73 -12.09 13.87
C LYS A 342 -22.34 -12.20 14.52
N ALA A 343 -22.31 -12.57 15.81
CA ALA A 343 -21.04 -12.75 16.55
C ALA A 343 -20.09 -13.78 15.91
N GLN A 344 -20.62 -14.83 15.29
CA GLN A 344 -19.81 -15.86 14.62
C GLN A 344 -19.09 -15.36 13.34
N GLU A 345 -19.55 -14.24 12.77
CA GLU A 345 -18.93 -13.60 11.59
C GLU A 345 -17.83 -12.58 11.98
N VAL A 346 -17.70 -12.32 13.28
CA VAL A 346 -16.73 -11.38 13.83
C VAL A 346 -15.60 -12.18 14.48
N THR A 347 -14.36 -11.97 14.04
CA THR A 347 -13.19 -12.62 14.65
C THR A 347 -12.35 -11.57 15.37
N LEU A 348 -11.92 -11.90 16.58
CA LEU A 348 -11.10 -11.04 17.43
C LEU A 348 -9.63 -11.42 17.29
N PHE A 349 -8.76 -10.43 17.04
CA PHE A 349 -7.31 -10.62 16.96
C PHE A 349 -6.60 -9.62 17.87
N PRO A 350 -5.42 -9.97 18.45
CA PRO A 350 -4.61 -8.98 19.14
C PRO A 350 -4.25 -7.85 18.16
N SER A 351 -4.38 -6.60 18.60
CA SER A 351 -3.71 -5.47 17.92
C SER A 351 -2.21 -5.59 18.21
N GLN A 352 -1.37 -5.12 17.30
CA GLN A 352 0.08 -5.14 17.56
C GLN A 352 0.45 -4.44 18.85
#